data_47df4705f4f1065dfb22c5525722179e
#
_entry.id   47df4705f4f1065dfb22c5525722179e
#
_cell.length_a   1.000
_cell.length_b   1.000
_cell.length_c   1.000
_cell.angle_alpha   90.00
_cell.angle_beta   90.00
_cell.angle_gamma   90.00
#
_symmetry.space_group_name_H-M   'P 1'
#
loop_
_entity.id
_entity.type
_entity.pdbx_description
1 polymer ?
#
loop_
_entity_poly.entity_id
_entity_poly.type
_entity_poly.pdbx_seq_one_letter_code
_entity_poly.pdbx_strand_id
1 'polypeptide(L)'
;LATASMLLDLRGKKALVTGIANNRSIAWGIAQQLAAAGCELAVTYLPDDKGRFEGKVRELTAPLAPSLVLPLNVQMPEQIEAAFAAIQQQWGSLDVLIHCLAFAGKEELVGDYSAITPEGFGRALEVSAYSLAPLCRYAKPLFNPGASVITLSYLGAERAIPNYNVM
;
A
#
# COMPACT_ATOMS: atom_id res chain seq x y z
N LEU A 1 -33.44 8.92 -3.97
CA LEU A 1 -32.18 8.93 -4.71
C LEU A 1 -31.82 7.48 -4.98
N ALA A 2 -31.93 7.03 -6.23
CA ALA A 2 -31.56 5.69 -6.64
C ALA A 2 -30.08 5.48 -6.33
N THR A 3 -29.76 4.48 -5.49
CA THR A 3 -28.42 3.96 -5.32
C THR A 3 -27.93 3.51 -6.68
N ALA A 4 -26.90 4.19 -7.21
CA ALA A 4 -26.21 3.70 -8.39
C ALA A 4 -25.85 2.23 -8.12
N SER A 5 -26.31 1.32 -8.97
CA SER A 5 -25.96 -0.10 -8.92
C SER A 5 -24.43 -0.17 -8.88
N MET A 6 -23.86 -0.65 -7.78
CA MET A 6 -22.42 -0.87 -7.70
C MET A 6 -22.05 -1.89 -8.77
N LEU A 7 -21.19 -1.48 -9.69
CA LEU A 7 -20.68 -2.33 -10.77
C LEU A 7 -19.89 -3.53 -10.24
N LEU A 8 -19.51 -3.52 -8.95
CA LEU A 8 -18.70 -4.53 -8.31
C LEU A 8 -19.25 -4.83 -6.91
N ASP A 9 -19.50 -6.09 -6.60
CA ASP A 9 -19.87 -6.58 -5.28
C ASP A 9 -18.71 -7.37 -4.68
N LEU A 10 -18.10 -6.82 -3.62
CA LEU A 10 -16.98 -7.44 -2.89
C LEU A 10 -17.36 -7.79 -1.45
N ARG A 11 -18.65 -7.94 -1.14
CA ARG A 11 -19.09 -8.35 0.19
C ARG A 11 -18.48 -9.69 0.59
N GLY A 12 -17.93 -9.76 1.81
CA GLY A 12 -17.20 -10.92 2.33
C GLY A 12 -15.79 -11.08 1.80
N LYS A 13 -15.31 -10.17 0.92
CA LYS A 13 -13.91 -10.11 0.48
C LYS A 13 -13.08 -9.27 1.45
N LYS A 14 -11.80 -9.59 1.58
CA LYS A 14 -10.84 -9.02 2.52
C LYS A 14 -9.67 -8.43 1.74
N ALA A 15 -9.41 -7.15 1.94
CA ALA A 15 -8.37 -6.43 1.22
C ALA A 15 -7.34 -5.80 2.17
N LEU A 16 -6.07 -6.02 1.91
CA LEU A 16 -4.97 -5.26 2.48
C LEU A 16 -4.60 -4.12 1.52
N VAL A 17 -4.70 -2.88 2.00
CA VAL A 17 -4.31 -1.67 1.25
C VAL A 17 -3.09 -1.03 1.90
N THR A 18 -1.97 -1.00 1.18
CA THR A 18 -0.74 -0.33 1.63
C THR A 18 -0.59 1.06 1.00
N GLY A 19 0.17 1.96 1.66
CA GLY A 19 0.54 3.25 1.08
C GLY A 19 -0.43 4.39 1.34
N ILE A 20 -1.34 4.28 2.31
CA ILE A 20 -2.18 5.42 2.72
C ILE A 20 -1.33 6.35 3.60
N ALA A 21 -1.06 7.57 3.12
CA ALA A 21 -0.34 8.61 3.86
C ALA A 21 -1.23 9.82 4.18
N ASN A 22 -2.16 10.15 3.28
CA ASN A 22 -3.09 11.28 3.40
C ASN A 22 -4.26 11.13 2.41
N ASN A 23 -5.16 12.11 2.39
CA ASN A 23 -6.36 12.12 1.54
C ASN A 23 -6.08 12.29 0.03
N ARG A 24 -4.83 12.53 -0.37
CA ARG A 24 -4.40 12.58 -1.79
C ARG A 24 -3.72 11.28 -2.24
N SER A 25 -3.51 10.33 -1.34
CA SER A 25 -2.92 9.04 -1.69
C SER A 25 -3.84 8.28 -2.66
N ILE A 26 -3.30 7.71 -3.72
CA ILE A 26 -4.05 6.82 -4.61
C ILE A 26 -4.64 5.66 -3.81
N ALA A 27 -3.86 5.11 -2.87
CA ALA A 27 -4.32 4.08 -1.94
C ALA A 27 -5.58 4.46 -1.15
N TRP A 28 -5.74 5.76 -0.79
CA TRP A 28 -6.95 6.25 -0.14
C TRP A 28 -8.18 6.12 -1.05
N GLY A 29 -8.06 6.56 -2.31
CA GLY A 29 -9.13 6.41 -3.30
C GLY A 29 -9.51 4.95 -3.54
N ILE A 30 -8.52 4.06 -3.61
CA ILE A 30 -8.74 2.61 -3.75
C ILE A 30 -9.47 2.05 -2.52
N ALA A 31 -9.03 2.39 -1.30
CA ALA A 31 -9.67 1.94 -0.07
C ALA A 31 -11.15 2.37 0.01
N GLN A 32 -11.47 3.61 -0.41
CA GLN A 32 -12.85 4.10 -0.47
C GLN A 32 -13.71 3.26 -1.42
N GLN A 33 -13.19 2.91 -2.61
CA GLN A 33 -13.94 2.11 -3.58
C GLN A 33 -14.12 0.67 -3.12
N LEU A 34 -13.10 0.06 -2.51
CA LEU A 34 -13.19 -1.28 -1.94
C LEU A 34 -14.22 -1.33 -0.80
N ALA A 35 -14.20 -0.35 0.11
CA ALA A 35 -15.19 -0.23 1.18
C ALA A 35 -16.61 -0.04 0.62
N ALA A 36 -16.79 0.84 -0.36
CA ALA A 36 -18.08 1.06 -1.01
C ALA A 36 -18.61 -0.19 -1.72
N ALA A 37 -17.72 -1.07 -2.21
CA ALA A 37 -18.07 -2.37 -2.77
C ALA A 37 -18.35 -3.46 -1.71
N GLY A 38 -18.24 -3.13 -0.41
CA GLY A 38 -18.53 -4.04 0.69
C GLY A 38 -17.33 -4.89 1.16
N CYS A 39 -16.14 -4.56 0.72
CA CYS A 39 -14.92 -5.27 1.12
C CYS A 39 -14.53 -4.92 2.57
N GLU A 40 -14.11 -5.90 3.36
CA GLU A 40 -13.45 -5.66 4.63
C GLU A 40 -12.01 -5.18 4.41
N LEU A 41 -11.58 -4.16 5.17
CA LEU A 41 -10.30 -3.51 4.95
C LEU A 41 -9.32 -3.74 6.11
N ALA A 42 -8.07 -4.06 5.75
CA ALA A 42 -6.87 -3.78 6.51
C ALA A 42 -6.10 -2.67 5.80
N VAL A 43 -5.64 -1.68 6.54
CA VAL A 43 -4.85 -0.57 5.99
C VAL A 43 -3.53 -0.46 6.73
N THR A 44 -2.51 0.08 6.08
CA THR A 44 -1.21 0.26 6.71
C THR A 44 -0.77 1.73 6.73
N TYR A 45 0.06 2.06 7.71
CA TYR A 45 0.75 3.34 7.82
C TYR A 45 2.25 3.12 8.03
N LEU A 46 3.07 4.07 7.58
CA LEU A 46 4.49 4.08 7.90
C LEU A 46 4.66 4.56 9.35
N PRO A 47 5.21 3.74 10.26
CA PRO A 47 5.42 4.18 11.64
C PRO A 47 6.45 5.30 11.73
N ASP A 48 6.24 6.24 12.66
CA ASP A 48 7.19 7.28 13.04
C ASP A 48 7.34 7.34 14.57
N ASP A 49 8.49 7.83 15.05
CA ASP A 49 8.83 7.88 16.48
C ASP A 49 7.81 8.64 17.35
N LYS A 50 7.02 9.51 16.72
CA LYS A 50 6.03 10.35 17.40
C LYS A 50 4.59 9.84 17.24
N GLY A 51 4.36 8.73 16.54
CA GLY A 51 3.04 8.16 16.29
C GLY A 51 2.09 9.06 15.49
N ARG A 52 2.62 10.08 14.82
CA ARG A 52 1.78 11.06 14.10
C ARG A 52 1.12 10.49 12.86
N PHE A 53 1.80 9.60 12.17
CA PHE A 53 1.24 8.97 10.97
C PHE A 53 0.15 7.97 11.34
N GLU A 54 0.30 7.24 12.43
CA GLU A 54 -0.76 6.37 12.94
C GLU A 54 -2.04 7.15 13.19
N GLY A 55 -1.98 8.22 14.00
CA GLY A 55 -3.15 9.05 14.33
C GLY A 55 -3.85 9.59 13.08
N LYS A 56 -3.06 10.12 12.11
CA LYS A 56 -3.60 10.64 10.85
C LYS A 56 -4.27 9.58 10.00
N VAL A 57 -3.67 8.40 9.87
CA VAL A 57 -4.26 7.32 9.06
C VAL A 57 -5.50 6.75 9.73
N ARG A 58 -5.50 6.57 11.06
CA ARG A 58 -6.69 6.15 11.81
C ARG A 58 -7.84 7.13 11.66
N GLU A 59 -7.59 8.42 11.82
CA GLU A 59 -8.61 9.47 11.63
C GLU A 59 -9.15 9.46 10.19
N LEU A 60 -8.25 9.44 9.19
CA LEU A 60 -8.63 9.45 7.78
C LEU A 60 -9.48 8.23 7.41
N THR A 61 -9.11 7.04 7.91
CA THR A 61 -9.76 5.79 7.52
C THR A 61 -10.96 5.42 8.40
N ALA A 62 -11.19 6.12 9.52
CA ALA A 62 -12.30 5.87 10.43
C ALA A 62 -13.69 5.75 9.74
N PRO A 63 -14.03 6.59 8.73
CA PRO A 63 -15.30 6.45 8.03
C PRO A 63 -15.47 5.13 7.24
N LEU A 64 -14.36 4.47 6.90
CA LEU A 64 -14.36 3.17 6.20
C LEU A 64 -14.42 1.99 7.18
N ALA A 65 -14.32 2.25 8.50
CA ALA A 65 -14.32 1.24 9.56
C ALA A 65 -13.37 0.04 9.27
N PRO A 66 -12.06 0.27 8.98
CA PRO A 66 -11.16 -0.84 8.69
C PRO A 66 -11.04 -1.78 9.89
N SER A 67 -11.04 -3.09 9.64
CA SER A 67 -10.86 -4.12 10.66
C SER A 67 -9.47 -4.05 11.31
N LEU A 68 -8.47 -3.62 10.54
CA LEU A 68 -7.09 -3.48 11.00
C LEU A 68 -6.46 -2.19 10.47
N VAL A 69 -5.69 -1.51 11.34
CA VAL A 69 -4.79 -0.40 10.96
C VAL A 69 -3.41 -0.75 11.51
N LEU A 70 -2.48 -1.12 10.63
CA LEU A 70 -1.23 -1.78 10.98
C LEU A 70 -0.01 -0.91 10.66
N PRO A 71 1.02 -0.88 11.52
CA PRO A 71 2.31 -0.33 11.17
C PRO A 71 2.98 -1.18 10.09
N LEU A 72 3.58 -0.55 9.08
CA LEU A 72 4.32 -1.25 8.04
C LEU A 72 5.42 -0.36 7.45
N ASN A 73 6.65 -0.67 7.80
CA ASN A 73 7.84 -0.26 7.06
C ASN A 73 8.35 -1.48 6.29
N VAL A 74 8.27 -1.45 4.96
CA VAL A 74 8.64 -2.58 4.10
C VAL A 74 10.16 -2.83 4.02
N GLN A 75 10.96 -1.93 4.58
CA GLN A 75 12.40 -2.14 4.78
C GLN A 75 12.72 -2.95 6.04
N MET A 76 11.71 -3.28 6.84
CA MET A 76 11.83 -4.04 8.09
C MET A 76 11.07 -5.36 7.97
N PRO A 77 11.75 -6.48 7.68
CA PRO A 77 11.11 -7.78 7.48
C PRO A 77 10.19 -8.20 8.63
N GLU A 78 10.57 -7.89 9.87
CA GLU A 78 9.79 -8.18 11.06
C GLU A 78 8.45 -7.43 11.11
N GLN A 79 8.35 -6.24 10.52
CA GLN A 79 7.08 -5.52 10.43
C GLN A 79 6.16 -6.12 9.36
N ILE A 80 6.73 -6.61 8.27
CA ILE A 80 5.97 -7.34 7.26
C ILE A 80 5.38 -8.61 7.89
N GLU A 81 6.21 -9.39 8.56
CA GLU A 81 5.78 -10.62 9.24
C GLU A 81 4.67 -10.34 10.27
N ALA A 82 4.87 -9.33 11.13
CA ALA A 82 3.89 -8.95 12.16
C ALA A 82 2.55 -8.50 11.54
N ALA A 83 2.58 -7.74 10.45
CA ALA A 83 1.37 -7.30 9.76
C ALA A 83 0.57 -8.50 9.21
N PHE A 84 1.23 -9.46 8.57
CA PHE A 84 0.54 -10.64 8.06
C PHE A 84 0.13 -11.63 9.16
N ALA A 85 0.86 -11.71 10.28
CA ALA A 85 0.42 -12.45 11.45
C ALA A 85 -0.88 -11.87 12.04
N ALA A 86 -1.01 -10.54 12.11
CA ALA A 86 -2.25 -9.89 12.54
C ALA A 86 -3.42 -10.18 11.57
N ILE A 87 -3.19 -10.16 10.25
CA ILE A 87 -4.18 -10.51 9.24
C ILE A 87 -4.61 -11.98 9.38
N GLN A 88 -3.65 -12.89 9.58
CA GLN A 88 -3.92 -14.31 9.83
C GLN A 88 -4.81 -14.49 11.07
N GLN A 89 -4.48 -13.81 12.15
CA GLN A 89 -5.23 -13.90 13.41
C GLN A 89 -6.66 -13.34 13.28
N GLN A 90 -6.81 -12.20 12.59
CA GLN A 90 -8.10 -11.52 12.46
C GLN A 90 -9.02 -12.18 11.44
N TRP A 91 -8.46 -12.59 10.31
CA TRP A 91 -9.24 -13.02 9.15
C TRP A 91 -8.96 -14.47 8.71
N GLY A 92 -7.76 -14.98 8.93
CA GLY A 92 -7.31 -16.29 8.44
C GLY A 92 -7.18 -16.39 6.93
N SER A 93 -7.58 -15.37 6.18
CA SER A 93 -7.54 -15.36 4.71
C SER A 93 -7.46 -13.94 4.14
N LEU A 94 -7.10 -13.82 2.85
CA LEU A 94 -6.98 -12.56 2.13
C LEU A 94 -7.44 -12.76 0.67
N ASP A 95 -8.17 -11.79 0.12
CA ASP A 95 -8.64 -11.82 -1.27
C ASP A 95 -7.92 -10.79 -2.15
N VAL A 96 -7.49 -9.66 -1.58
CA VAL A 96 -6.90 -8.55 -2.35
C VAL A 96 -5.69 -7.99 -1.60
N LEU A 97 -4.57 -7.87 -2.32
CA LEU A 97 -3.38 -7.12 -1.88
C LEU A 97 -3.16 -5.93 -2.80
N ILE A 98 -3.24 -4.72 -2.25
CA ILE A 98 -2.96 -3.48 -2.97
C ILE A 98 -1.60 -2.95 -2.53
N HIS A 99 -0.65 -2.96 -3.46
CA HIS A 99 0.69 -2.40 -3.28
C HIS A 99 0.75 -1.00 -3.91
N CYS A 100 0.58 0.03 -3.07
CA CYS A 100 0.66 1.44 -3.45
C CYS A 100 1.82 2.12 -2.74
N LEU A 101 2.99 1.50 -2.74
CA LEU A 101 4.19 1.98 -2.08
C LEU A 101 5.17 2.53 -3.11
N ALA A 102 5.65 3.75 -2.87
CA ALA A 102 6.71 4.35 -3.63
C ALA A 102 7.44 5.38 -2.77
N PHE A 103 8.75 5.43 -2.88
CA PHE A 103 9.59 6.39 -2.18
C PHE A 103 10.88 6.66 -2.93
N ALA A 104 11.26 7.93 -3.03
CA ALA A 104 12.61 8.38 -3.33
C ALA A 104 12.95 9.60 -2.49
N GLY A 105 14.20 9.78 -2.13
CA GLY A 105 14.69 11.00 -1.50
C GLY A 105 14.51 12.20 -2.44
N LYS A 106 14.29 13.40 -1.90
CA LYS A 106 14.15 14.60 -2.74
C LYS A 106 15.38 14.86 -3.59
N GLU A 107 16.55 14.59 -3.04
CA GLU A 107 17.86 14.68 -3.70
C GLU A 107 17.96 13.78 -4.92
N GLU A 108 17.25 12.65 -4.91
CA GLU A 108 17.26 11.67 -5.99
C GLU A 108 16.24 11.99 -7.10
N LEU A 109 15.42 13.02 -6.90
CA LEU A 109 14.37 13.43 -7.84
C LEU A 109 14.74 14.69 -8.63
N VAL A 110 15.79 15.40 -8.23
CA VAL A 110 16.18 16.69 -8.83
C VAL A 110 17.61 16.63 -9.37
N GLY A 111 17.91 17.51 -10.32
CA GLY A 111 19.24 17.60 -10.92
C GLY A 111 19.51 16.55 -11.99
N ASP A 112 20.79 16.28 -12.21
CA ASP A 112 21.23 15.31 -13.22
C ASP A 112 21.06 13.89 -12.71
N TYR A 113 20.51 13.01 -13.53
CA TYR A 113 20.35 11.59 -13.21
C TYR A 113 21.66 10.90 -12.84
N SER A 114 22.77 11.30 -13.45
CA SER A 114 24.09 10.73 -13.15
C SER A 114 24.62 11.06 -11.75
N ALA A 115 23.98 11.99 -11.03
CA ALA A 115 24.33 12.36 -9.67
C ALA A 115 23.61 11.52 -8.59
N ILE A 116 22.73 10.57 -8.98
CA ILE A 116 22.03 9.70 -8.07
C ILE A 116 23.01 8.86 -7.26
N THR A 117 22.80 8.79 -5.94
CA THR A 117 23.65 8.00 -5.06
C THR A 117 23.27 6.51 -5.07
N PRO A 118 24.22 5.59 -4.83
CA PRO A 118 23.92 4.16 -4.70
C PRO A 118 22.87 3.89 -3.60
N GLU A 119 22.96 4.60 -2.48
CA GLU A 119 22.03 4.47 -1.34
C GLU A 119 20.63 4.95 -1.70
N GLY A 120 20.51 6.10 -2.36
CA GLY A 120 19.23 6.65 -2.81
C GLY A 120 18.55 5.78 -3.85
N PHE A 121 19.35 5.31 -4.84
CA PHE A 121 18.88 4.37 -5.86
C PHE A 121 18.41 3.04 -5.23
N GLY A 122 19.24 2.45 -4.35
CA GLY A 122 18.91 1.20 -3.66
C GLY A 122 17.62 1.33 -2.85
N ARG A 123 17.46 2.42 -2.09
CA ARG A 123 16.27 2.68 -1.28
C ARG A 123 15.01 2.86 -2.15
N ALA A 124 15.13 3.60 -3.24
CA ALA A 124 14.00 3.80 -4.15
C ALA A 124 13.50 2.47 -4.73
N LEU A 125 14.40 1.61 -5.20
CA LEU A 125 14.04 0.29 -5.71
C LEU A 125 13.52 -0.64 -4.62
N GLU A 126 14.14 -0.64 -3.44
CA GLU A 126 13.72 -1.48 -2.31
C GLU A 126 12.27 -1.19 -1.90
N VAL A 127 11.93 0.09 -1.70
CA VAL A 127 10.59 0.48 -1.26
C VAL A 127 9.58 0.41 -2.38
N SER A 128 9.94 0.86 -3.60
CA SER A 128 8.95 1.05 -4.66
C SER A 128 8.70 -0.19 -5.52
N ALA A 129 9.69 -1.09 -5.62
CA ALA A 129 9.60 -2.28 -6.47
C ALA A 129 9.78 -3.58 -5.70
N TYR A 130 10.92 -3.77 -5.03
CA TYR A 130 11.25 -5.03 -4.37
C TYR A 130 10.24 -5.39 -3.26
N SER A 131 9.70 -4.40 -2.55
CA SER A 131 8.77 -4.62 -1.43
C SER A 131 7.52 -5.43 -1.81
N LEU A 132 7.12 -5.43 -3.08
CA LEU A 132 6.03 -6.29 -3.56
C LEU A 132 6.35 -7.78 -3.35
N ALA A 133 7.59 -8.20 -3.57
CA ALA A 133 7.97 -9.61 -3.47
C ALA A 133 7.82 -10.17 -2.03
N PRO A 134 8.39 -9.54 -0.97
CA PRO A 134 8.17 -10.01 0.40
C PRO A 134 6.70 -9.88 0.83
N LEU A 135 5.96 -8.83 0.45
CA LEU A 135 4.53 -8.75 0.74
C LEU A 135 3.76 -9.93 0.13
N CYS A 136 4.03 -10.27 -1.12
CA CYS A 136 3.43 -11.45 -1.75
C CYS A 136 3.84 -12.77 -1.08
N ARG A 137 5.09 -12.88 -0.61
CA ARG A 137 5.56 -14.08 0.11
C ARG A 137 4.73 -14.35 1.34
N TYR A 138 4.48 -13.33 2.16
CA TYR A 138 3.69 -13.47 3.39
C TYR A 138 2.19 -13.54 3.13
N ALA A 139 1.70 -12.91 2.06
CA ALA A 139 0.28 -12.99 1.66
C ALA A 139 -0.11 -14.35 1.07
N LYS A 140 0.82 -15.01 0.36
CA LYS A 140 0.54 -16.26 -0.39
C LYS A 140 -0.15 -17.34 0.43
N PRO A 141 0.25 -17.66 1.69
CA PRO A 141 -0.44 -18.66 2.50
C PRO A 141 -1.88 -18.29 2.88
N LEU A 142 -2.21 -17.00 2.81
CA LEU A 142 -3.52 -16.46 3.19
C LEU A 142 -4.47 -16.30 2.00
N PHE A 143 -3.97 -16.34 0.78
CA PHE A 143 -4.78 -16.07 -0.38
C PHE A 143 -5.87 -17.11 -0.60
N ASN A 144 -7.09 -16.62 -0.69
CA ASN A 144 -8.21 -17.41 -1.20
C ASN A 144 -8.02 -17.71 -2.69
N PRO A 145 -8.63 -18.80 -3.22
CA PRO A 145 -8.67 -19.04 -4.66
C PRO A 145 -9.26 -17.82 -5.39
N GLY A 146 -8.56 -17.37 -6.43
CA GLY A 146 -8.95 -16.18 -7.20
C GLY A 146 -8.57 -14.84 -6.54
N ALA A 147 -7.69 -14.85 -5.53
CA ALA A 147 -7.16 -13.62 -4.94
C ALA A 147 -6.43 -12.76 -5.98
N SER A 148 -6.48 -11.44 -5.80
CA SER A 148 -5.86 -10.46 -6.69
C SER A 148 -4.72 -9.71 -6.00
N VAL A 149 -3.62 -9.51 -6.72
CA VAL A 149 -2.50 -8.63 -6.31
C VAL A 149 -2.39 -7.51 -7.32
N ILE A 150 -2.43 -6.27 -6.84
CA ILE A 150 -2.36 -5.07 -7.68
C ILE A 150 -1.20 -4.20 -7.19
N THR A 151 -0.33 -3.82 -8.11
CA THR A 151 0.70 -2.80 -7.91
C THR A 151 0.50 -1.66 -8.89
N LEU A 152 1.04 -0.49 -8.56
CA LEU A 152 0.94 0.69 -9.41
C LEU A 152 2.24 0.90 -10.17
N SER A 153 2.11 1.28 -11.42
CA SER A 153 3.17 1.80 -12.26
C SER A 153 2.69 3.08 -12.93
N TYR A 154 3.54 3.73 -13.71
CA TYR A 154 3.18 4.97 -14.38
C TYR A 154 3.97 5.16 -15.67
N LEU A 155 3.68 6.26 -16.39
CA LEU A 155 4.28 6.55 -17.70
C LEU A 155 5.82 6.65 -17.66
N GLY A 156 6.41 6.98 -16.51
CA GLY A 156 7.87 7.01 -16.33
C GLY A 156 8.56 5.66 -16.49
N ALA A 157 7.82 4.55 -16.47
CA ALA A 157 8.34 3.23 -16.82
C ALA A 157 8.67 3.09 -18.33
N GLU A 158 8.09 3.94 -19.18
CA GLU A 158 8.26 3.91 -20.65
C GLU A 158 8.91 5.18 -21.20
N ARG A 159 8.85 6.29 -20.47
CA ARG A 159 9.33 7.62 -20.92
C ARG A 159 10.05 8.34 -19.80
N ALA A 160 11.13 9.05 -20.11
CA ALA A 160 11.78 9.95 -19.17
C ALA A 160 10.86 11.11 -18.79
N ILE A 161 10.68 11.31 -17.48
CA ILE A 161 9.89 12.40 -16.91
C ILE A 161 10.85 13.35 -16.20
N PRO A 162 10.90 14.64 -16.56
CA PRO A 162 11.76 15.63 -15.90
C PRO A 162 11.51 15.66 -14.39
N ASN A 163 12.58 15.75 -13.59
CA ASN A 163 12.55 15.79 -12.12
C ASN A 163 11.88 14.56 -11.47
N TYR A 164 12.03 13.40 -12.11
CA TYR A 164 11.53 12.13 -11.58
C TYR A 164 12.62 11.04 -11.54
N ASN A 165 13.76 11.33 -12.04
CA ASN A 165 15.02 10.56 -12.05
C ASN A 165 14.86 9.06 -11.72
N VAL A 166 15.20 8.66 -10.48
CA VAL A 166 15.19 7.26 -10.03
C VAL A 166 13.77 6.64 -9.99
N MET A 167 12.73 7.47 -9.90
CA MET A 167 11.35 7.03 -9.94
C MET A 167 10.89 6.80 -11.37
#